data_0a8024170f03d49e623367f1cc1d4eb0
#
_entry.id   0a8024170f03d49e623367f1cc1d4eb0
#
_cell.length_a   1.000
_cell.length_b   1.000
_cell.length_c   1.000
_cell.angle_alpha   90.00
_cell.angle_beta   90.00
_cell.angle_gamma   90.00
#
_symmetry.space_group_name_H-M   'P 1'
#
loop_
_entity.id
_entity.type
_entity.pdbx_description
1 polymer ?
#
loop_
_entity_poly.entity_id
_entity_poly.type
_entity_poly.pdbx_seq_one_letter_code
_entity_poly.pdbx_strand_id
1 'polypeptide(L)'
;MKKTTNLVYIPLPKQAMRWIGSNPGERDGEELVFVGLSAGLISDHLHSWVEKAGIKGKHVTFHVARHTYATMLISLGVDLYTVSKLLGHSSIRHTQRYAKIIDSVKDKTVGLMDEMIP
;
A
#
# COMPACT_ATOMS: atom_id res chain seq x y z
N MET A 1 -19.79 -15.10 6.00
CA MET A 1 -18.96 -13.89 6.16
C MET A 1 -19.65 -12.74 5.45
N LYS A 2 -20.14 -11.74 6.19
CA LYS A 2 -20.74 -10.57 5.57
C LYS A 2 -19.64 -9.76 4.86
N LYS A 3 -19.74 -9.64 3.54
CA LYS A 3 -18.91 -8.70 2.79
C LYS A 3 -19.26 -7.28 3.26
N THR A 4 -18.26 -6.56 3.71
CA THR A 4 -18.44 -5.15 4.04
C THR A 4 -18.79 -4.39 2.76
N THR A 5 -19.94 -3.72 2.78
CA THR A 5 -20.42 -2.91 1.65
C THR A 5 -19.80 -1.52 1.60
N ASN A 6 -18.81 -1.25 2.44
CA ASN A 6 -18.13 0.04 2.48
C ASN A 6 -17.27 0.23 1.22
N LEU A 7 -17.61 1.25 0.44
CA LEU A 7 -16.83 1.64 -0.72
C LEU A 7 -15.50 2.25 -0.28
N VAL A 8 -14.42 1.83 -0.90
CA VAL A 8 -13.10 2.40 -0.70
C VAL A 8 -12.67 3.09 -1.99
N TYR A 9 -12.41 4.39 -1.91
CA TYR A 9 -11.93 5.19 -3.04
C TYR A 9 -10.43 5.36 -2.92
N ILE A 10 -9.69 4.85 -3.89
CA ILE A 10 -8.23 4.93 -3.91
C ILE A 10 -7.79 5.65 -5.18
N PRO A 11 -7.23 6.85 -5.07
CA PRO A 11 -6.63 7.51 -6.23
C PRO A 11 -5.47 6.68 -6.76
N LEU A 12 -5.36 6.57 -8.08
CA LEU A 12 -4.32 5.78 -8.72
C LEU A 12 -3.19 6.67 -9.22
N PRO A 13 -1.93 6.36 -8.89
CA PRO A 13 -0.80 7.08 -9.45
C PRO A 13 -0.64 6.78 -10.94
N LYS A 14 0.06 7.66 -11.64
CA LYS A 14 0.29 7.53 -13.10
C LYS A 14 0.89 6.19 -13.48
N GLN A 15 1.78 5.65 -12.66
CA GLN A 15 2.41 4.35 -12.90
C GLN A 15 1.38 3.22 -12.89
N ALA A 16 0.45 3.22 -11.93
CA ALA A 16 -0.63 2.23 -11.87
C ALA A 16 -1.53 2.34 -13.11
N MET A 17 -1.86 3.55 -13.54
CA MET A 17 -2.67 3.78 -14.74
C MET A 17 -2.02 3.22 -16.01
N ARG A 18 -0.70 3.26 -16.13
CA ARG A 18 0.01 2.66 -17.25
C ARG A 18 -0.21 1.15 -17.34
N TRP A 19 -0.26 0.46 -16.20
CA TRP A 19 -0.47 -0.99 -16.16
C TRP A 19 -1.92 -1.39 -16.37
N ILE A 20 -2.86 -0.54 -16.02
CA ILE A 20 -4.30 -0.77 -16.25
C ILE A 20 -4.66 -0.59 -17.73
N GLY A 21 -3.95 0.27 -18.44
CA GLY A 21 -4.04 0.41 -19.90
C GLY A 21 -5.22 1.24 -20.42
N SER A 22 -6.30 1.38 -19.67
CA SER A 22 -7.46 2.20 -20.07
C SER A 22 -8.03 2.93 -18.86
N ASN A 23 -8.68 4.06 -19.12
CA ASN A 23 -9.35 4.83 -18.08
C ASN A 23 -10.46 3.98 -17.45
N PRO A 24 -10.48 3.80 -16.13
CA PRO A 24 -11.54 3.03 -15.46
C PRO A 24 -12.97 3.50 -15.80
N GLY A 25 -13.16 4.80 -16.07
CA GLY A 25 -14.46 5.36 -16.45
C GLY A 25 -14.94 4.95 -17.85
N GLU A 26 -14.09 4.40 -18.69
CA GLU A 26 -14.41 3.94 -20.04
C GLU A 26 -14.74 2.45 -20.10
N ARG A 27 -14.56 1.74 -18.97
CA ARG A 27 -14.84 0.31 -18.88
C ARG A 27 -16.24 0.05 -18.39
N ASP A 28 -16.84 -1.05 -18.87
CA ASP A 28 -18.03 -1.61 -18.25
C ASP A 28 -17.71 -1.97 -16.79
N GLY A 29 -18.60 -1.62 -15.86
CA GLY A 29 -18.38 -1.86 -14.42
C GLY A 29 -18.22 -3.32 -14.03
N GLU A 30 -18.57 -4.26 -14.91
CA GLU A 30 -18.43 -5.69 -14.69
C GLU A 30 -17.14 -6.28 -15.29
N GLU A 31 -16.40 -5.52 -16.07
CA GLU A 31 -15.11 -5.97 -16.61
C GLU A 31 -14.06 -6.08 -15.51
N LEU A 32 -13.33 -7.21 -15.52
CA LEU A 32 -12.16 -7.37 -14.68
C LEU A 32 -11.03 -6.46 -15.18
N VAL A 33 -10.33 -5.81 -14.26
CA VAL A 33 -9.16 -4.99 -14.58
C VAL A 33 -8.05 -5.86 -15.17
N PHE A 34 -7.82 -7.02 -14.57
CA PHE A 34 -6.86 -8.01 -15.05
C PHE A 34 -7.58 -9.34 -15.30
N VAL A 35 -7.51 -9.82 -16.52
CA VAL A 35 -8.15 -11.07 -16.94
C VAL A 35 -7.17 -12.23 -16.81
N GLY A 36 -7.67 -13.39 -16.36
CA GLY A 36 -6.88 -14.61 -16.29
C GLY A 36 -5.97 -14.74 -15.07
N LEU A 37 -6.12 -13.87 -14.07
CA LEU A 37 -5.35 -13.94 -12.84
C LEU A 37 -6.15 -14.62 -11.73
N SER A 38 -5.55 -15.64 -11.12
CA SER A 38 -6.03 -16.24 -9.88
C SER A 38 -5.06 -15.93 -8.74
N ALA A 39 -5.54 -16.02 -7.50
CA ALA A 39 -4.69 -15.80 -6.32
C ALA A 39 -3.49 -16.76 -6.29
N GLY A 40 -3.71 -18.04 -6.67
CA GLY A 40 -2.63 -19.03 -6.73
C GLY A 40 -1.60 -18.71 -7.79
N LEU A 41 -2.02 -18.32 -8.99
CA LEU A 41 -1.11 -17.94 -10.07
C LEU A 41 -0.26 -16.73 -9.70
N ILE A 42 -0.86 -15.72 -9.09
CA ILE A 42 -0.17 -14.52 -8.63
C ILE A 42 0.87 -14.88 -7.56
N SER A 43 0.52 -15.74 -6.60
CA SER A 43 1.43 -16.21 -5.57
C SER A 43 2.63 -16.96 -6.16
N ASP A 44 2.40 -17.85 -7.12
CA ASP A 44 3.47 -18.60 -7.78
C ASP A 44 4.43 -17.69 -8.54
N HIS A 45 3.92 -16.71 -9.26
CA HIS A 45 4.74 -15.73 -9.95
C HIS A 45 5.56 -14.86 -8.97
N LEU A 46 4.98 -14.49 -7.85
CA LEU A 46 5.68 -13.74 -6.81
C LEU A 46 6.85 -14.55 -6.23
N HIS A 47 6.63 -15.83 -5.93
CA HIS A 47 7.70 -16.73 -5.46
C HIS A 47 8.83 -16.85 -6.49
N SER A 48 8.50 -17.05 -7.74
CA SER A 48 9.49 -17.11 -8.82
C SER A 48 10.29 -15.81 -8.93
N TRP A 49 9.61 -14.69 -8.83
CA TRP A 49 10.26 -13.37 -8.89
C TRP A 49 11.20 -13.11 -7.72
N VAL A 50 10.80 -13.50 -6.52
CA VAL A 50 11.63 -13.40 -5.31
C VAL A 50 12.89 -14.25 -5.43
N GLU A 51 12.78 -15.48 -5.95
CA GLU A 51 13.93 -16.35 -6.20
C GLU A 51 14.89 -15.73 -7.22
N LYS A 52 14.37 -15.23 -8.34
CA LYS A 52 15.17 -14.57 -9.37
C LYS A 52 15.88 -13.32 -8.86
N ALA A 53 15.28 -12.62 -7.90
CA ALA A 53 15.87 -11.46 -7.25
C ALA A 53 16.97 -11.83 -6.23
N GLY A 54 17.16 -13.11 -5.94
CA GLY A 54 18.16 -13.58 -4.99
C GLY A 54 17.80 -13.33 -3.53
N ILE A 55 16.53 -13.06 -3.22
CA ILE A 55 16.08 -12.83 -1.85
C ILE A 55 15.91 -14.18 -1.15
N LYS A 56 16.72 -14.41 -0.11
CA LYS A 56 16.73 -15.65 0.66
C LYS A 56 16.35 -15.39 2.11
N GLY A 57 15.72 -16.39 2.74
CA GLY A 57 15.41 -16.34 4.17
C GLY A 57 14.26 -15.42 4.56
N LYS A 58 13.52 -14.89 3.59
CA LYS A 58 12.33 -14.06 3.83
C LYS A 58 11.13 -14.60 3.10
N HIS A 59 10.00 -14.67 3.81
CA HIS A 59 8.74 -15.04 3.23
C HIS A 59 8.05 -13.78 2.67
N VAL A 60 8.10 -13.61 1.35
CA VAL A 60 7.52 -12.45 0.66
C VAL A 60 6.14 -12.79 0.13
N THR A 61 5.15 -12.04 0.58
CA THR A 61 3.75 -12.17 0.16
C THR A 61 3.20 -10.80 -0.26
N PHE A 62 1.98 -10.76 -0.76
CA PHE A 62 1.29 -9.49 -1.03
C PHE A 62 1.06 -8.65 0.23
N HIS A 63 0.92 -9.27 1.40
CA HIS A 63 0.87 -8.55 2.67
C HIS A 63 2.16 -7.78 2.94
N VAL A 64 3.30 -8.32 2.56
CA VAL A 64 4.59 -7.63 2.66
C VAL A 64 4.59 -6.38 1.77
N ALA A 65 4.08 -6.47 0.55
CA ALA A 65 3.94 -5.31 -0.33
C ALA A 65 3.04 -4.23 0.29
N ARG A 66 1.93 -4.64 0.90
CA ARG A 66 1.01 -3.74 1.60
C ARG A 66 1.67 -3.05 2.78
N HIS A 67 2.40 -3.78 3.61
CA HIS A 67 3.17 -3.21 4.73
C HIS A 67 4.26 -2.26 4.24
N THR A 68 4.94 -2.61 3.17
CA THR A 68 5.96 -1.76 2.56
C THR A 68 5.37 -0.44 2.09
N TYR A 69 4.24 -0.50 1.41
CA TYR A 69 3.52 0.71 0.96
C TYR A 69 3.15 1.61 2.15
N ALA A 70 2.57 1.04 3.21
CA ALA A 70 2.24 1.78 4.41
C ALA A 70 3.47 2.43 5.06
N THR A 71 4.55 1.68 5.18
CA THR A 71 5.83 2.15 5.73
C THR A 71 6.39 3.32 4.92
N MET A 72 6.36 3.22 3.59
CA MET A 72 6.82 4.28 2.70
C MET A 72 6.00 5.57 2.89
N LEU A 73 4.68 5.46 2.93
CA LEU A 73 3.80 6.61 3.13
C LEU A 73 4.07 7.30 4.47
N ILE A 74 4.19 6.53 5.55
CA ILE A 74 4.48 7.07 6.88
C ILE A 74 5.85 7.73 6.89
N SER A 75 6.85 7.14 6.26
CA SER A 75 8.21 7.70 6.14
C SER A 75 8.23 9.03 5.37
N LEU A 76 7.28 9.22 4.46
CA LEU A 76 7.11 10.48 3.73
C LEU A 76 6.34 11.54 4.54
N GLY A 77 5.91 11.23 5.74
CA GLY A 77 5.17 12.14 6.61
C GLY A 77 3.65 12.12 6.44
N VAL A 78 3.13 11.14 5.71
CA VAL A 78 1.68 10.99 5.57
C VAL A 78 1.09 10.56 6.92
N ASP A 79 0.00 11.22 7.33
CA ASP A 79 -0.66 10.92 8.59
C ASP A 79 -1.30 9.53 8.59
N LEU A 80 -1.42 9.00 9.78
CA LEU A 80 -1.86 7.64 10.00
C LEU A 80 -3.29 7.38 9.53
N TYR A 81 -4.18 8.35 9.71
CA TYR A 81 -5.56 8.27 9.24
C TYR A 81 -5.63 8.11 7.73
N THR A 82 -4.88 8.93 6.98
CA THR A 82 -4.80 8.86 5.52
C THR A 82 -4.25 7.51 5.07
N VAL A 83 -3.19 7.02 5.71
CA VAL A 83 -2.62 5.69 5.41
C VAL A 83 -3.68 4.60 5.62
N SER A 84 -4.40 4.63 6.73
CA SER A 84 -5.44 3.63 7.02
C SER A 84 -6.54 3.64 5.97
N LYS A 85 -6.93 4.81 5.48
CA LYS A 85 -7.94 4.95 4.43
C LYS A 85 -7.46 4.44 3.07
N LEU A 86 -6.21 4.72 2.71
CA LEU A 86 -5.60 4.20 1.48
C LEU A 86 -5.46 2.67 1.50
N LEU A 87 -5.28 2.08 2.67
CA LEU A 87 -5.22 0.63 2.85
C LEU A 87 -6.60 -0.02 3.00
N GLY A 88 -7.66 0.77 3.10
CA GLY A 88 -9.01 0.25 3.29
C GLY A 88 -9.25 -0.30 4.70
N HIS A 89 -8.46 0.09 5.69
CA HIS A 89 -8.65 -0.33 7.08
C HIS A 89 -9.88 0.35 7.69
N SER A 90 -10.72 -0.43 8.35
CA SER A 90 -11.87 0.07 9.11
C SER A 90 -11.49 0.61 10.49
N SER A 91 -10.29 0.28 10.97
CA SER A 91 -9.80 0.63 12.31
C SER A 91 -8.33 1.03 12.28
N ILE A 92 -7.97 2.00 13.12
CA ILE A 92 -6.59 2.47 13.31
C ILE A 92 -5.73 1.46 14.11
N ARG A 93 -6.33 0.40 14.65
CA ARG A 93 -5.63 -0.62 15.46
C ARG A 93 -4.40 -1.24 14.79
N HIS A 94 -4.43 -1.36 13.47
CA HIS A 94 -3.31 -1.92 12.69
C HIS A 94 -2.10 -0.99 12.64
N THR A 95 -2.23 0.22 13.14
CA THR A 95 -1.21 1.26 13.05
C THR A 95 -0.16 1.17 14.14
N GLN A 96 -0.41 0.43 15.22
CA GLN A 96 0.59 0.19 16.27
C GLN A 96 1.86 -0.50 15.73
N ARG A 97 1.74 -1.23 14.64
CA ARG A 97 2.89 -1.85 13.95
C ARG A 97 3.92 -0.86 13.46
N TYR A 98 3.50 0.38 13.23
CA TYR A 98 4.32 1.43 12.66
C TYR A 98 4.80 2.45 13.69
N ALA A 99 4.64 2.15 14.99
CA ALA A 99 4.94 3.08 16.07
C ALA A 99 6.38 3.63 16.01
N LYS A 100 7.37 2.78 15.76
CA LYS A 100 8.78 3.20 15.64
C LYS A 100 9.01 4.15 14.48
N ILE A 101 8.35 3.92 13.35
CA ILE A 101 8.46 4.77 12.16
C ILE A 101 7.78 6.10 12.43
N ILE A 102 6.64 6.09 13.11
CA ILE A 102 5.90 7.30 13.49
C ILE A 102 6.76 8.17 14.42
N ASP A 103 7.41 7.57 15.40
CA ASP A 103 8.29 8.29 16.33
C ASP A 103 9.46 8.94 15.57
N SER A 104 10.09 8.23 14.64
CA SER A 104 11.14 8.78 13.79
C SER A 104 10.65 9.96 12.94
N VAL A 105 9.44 9.87 12.39
CA VAL A 105 8.84 10.96 11.61
C VAL A 105 8.52 12.17 12.50
N LYS A 106 8.03 11.94 13.72
CA LYS A 106 7.81 13.02 14.71
C LYS A 106 9.08 13.78 14.99
N ASP A 107 10.18 13.08 15.24
CA ASP A 107 11.47 13.69 15.51
C ASP A 107 11.95 14.57 14.35
N LYS A 108 11.83 14.06 13.13
CA LYS A 108 12.16 14.83 11.92
C LYS A 108 11.26 16.05 11.75
N THR A 109 9.99 15.91 12.03
CA THR A 109 9.01 16.99 11.90
C THR A 109 9.30 18.13 12.87
N VAL A 110 9.64 17.79 14.11
CA VAL A 110 10.05 18.80 15.12
C VAL A 110 11.34 19.49 14.69
N GLY A 111 12.31 18.75 14.12
CA GLY A 111 13.53 19.32 13.58
C GLY A 111 13.30 20.36 12.48
N LEU A 112 12.25 20.21 11.68
CA LEU A 112 11.86 21.22 10.68
C LEU A 112 11.43 22.55 11.31
N MET A 113 10.83 22.50 12.49
CA MET A 113 10.47 23.72 13.24
C MET A 113 11.72 24.50 13.68
N ASP A 114 12.77 23.80 14.06
CA ASP A 114 14.04 24.42 14.45
C ASP A 114 14.70 25.18 13.28
N GLU A 115 14.49 24.70 12.05
CA GLU A 115 14.97 25.40 10.83
C GLU A 115 14.15 26.66 10.53
N MET A 116 12.86 26.65 10.83
CA MET A 116 11.95 27.77 10.59
C MET A 116 12.05 28.87 11.65
N ILE A 117 12.37 28.51 12.87
CA ILE A 117 12.44 29.42 14.02
C ILE A 117 13.85 29.34 14.60
N PRO A 118 14.76 30.24 14.18
CA PRO A 118 16.13 30.25 14.67
C PRO A 118 16.24 30.67 16.14
#